data_d06df37c04a1d7a5deee25cf55d65b3e
#
_entry.id   d06df37c04a1d7a5deee25cf55d65b3e
#
_cell.length_a   1.000
_cell.length_b   1.000
_cell.length_c   1.000
_cell.angle_alpha   90.00
_cell.angle_beta   90.00
_cell.angle_gamma   90.00
#
_symmetry.space_group_name_H-M   'P 1'
#
loop_
_entity.id
_entity.type
_entity.pdbx_description
1 polymer ?
#
loop_
_entity_poly.entity_id
_entity_poly.type
_entity_poly.pdbx_seq_one_letter_code
_entity_poly.pdbx_strand_id
1 'polypeptide(L)'
;MMRGVGAVTFNIKNDASGLFCVLLEWGDTMELVVCEHVDAPECRLWGISDVHLGSPDCDEDMFLEDIATIRDDPDARVILNGDLLQYDTKKSKGDVYRQMYPPGQQKRIMRDYLMPIKDKILGIIGGNHDERRTEEDATPILDIAEWLGVSYVEDEGLFKLPVGRRLNKKPFVYTIYCTHGWTNSRFIGGKSLNLHRLSDIVLADVYMISHTHTPLAFPDSFYVPDLRNNKVDERLRYYVNTGSYQRRGRYPKSKGLRPAALVRPIVLLSGSERRIEVKV
;
A
#
# COMPACT_ATOMS: atom_id res chain seq x y z
N MET A 1 -11.90 -27.18 13.19
CA MET A 1 -12.37 -25.93 13.81
C MET A 1 -11.16 -25.29 14.48
N MET A 2 -10.34 -24.55 13.74
CA MET A 2 -9.25 -23.76 14.30
C MET A 2 -9.73 -22.32 14.41
N ARG A 3 -9.79 -21.80 15.63
CA ARG A 3 -10.12 -20.40 15.90
C ARG A 3 -8.93 -19.56 15.44
N GLY A 4 -9.22 -18.54 14.62
CA GLY A 4 -8.23 -17.60 14.14
C GLY A 4 -7.47 -16.93 15.28
N VAL A 5 -6.18 -16.75 15.09
CA VAL A 5 -5.32 -15.95 15.95
C VAL A 5 -5.70 -14.50 15.69
N GLY A 6 -6.32 -13.86 16.68
CA GLY A 6 -6.71 -12.46 16.59
C GLY A 6 -5.51 -11.53 16.51
N ALA A 7 -5.70 -10.43 15.82
CA ALA A 7 -4.72 -9.37 15.68
C ALA A 7 -4.19 -8.92 17.05
N VAL A 8 -2.88 -8.86 17.17
CA VAL A 8 -2.19 -8.35 18.39
C VAL A 8 -2.11 -6.84 18.27
N THR A 9 -2.90 -6.15 19.07
CA THR A 9 -2.89 -4.70 19.16
C THR A 9 -1.80 -4.24 20.11
N PHE A 10 -0.83 -3.48 19.64
CA PHE A 10 0.14 -2.80 20.51
C PHE A 10 -0.33 -1.39 20.83
N ASN A 11 -0.67 -1.15 22.10
CA ASN A 11 -0.89 0.18 22.64
C ASN A 11 0.47 0.82 22.93
N ILE A 12 1.00 1.62 22.04
CA ILE A 12 2.16 2.46 22.31
C ILE A 12 1.63 3.75 22.95
N LYS A 13 1.78 3.86 24.28
CA LYS A 13 1.54 5.10 24.99
C LYS A 13 2.71 6.04 24.77
N ASN A 14 2.36 7.24 24.34
CA ASN A 14 3.23 8.36 24.02
C ASN A 14 4.32 8.69 25.03
N ASP A 15 5.46 9.11 24.44
CA ASP A 15 6.10 10.34 24.83
C ASP A 15 6.18 11.30 23.61
N ALA A 16 6.14 12.55 23.88
CA ALA A 16 6.35 13.80 23.10
C ALA A 16 6.43 13.85 21.55
N SER A 17 6.24 12.78 20.79
CA SER A 17 6.31 12.79 19.31
C SER A 17 4.98 12.59 18.56
N GLY A 18 3.86 12.41 19.27
CA GLY A 18 2.53 12.65 18.69
C GLY A 18 1.95 11.60 17.75
N LEU A 19 2.47 10.38 17.67
CA LEU A 19 1.86 9.33 16.86
C LEU A 19 0.67 8.66 17.60
N PHE A 20 -0.56 8.89 17.14
CA PHE A 20 -1.75 8.21 17.64
C PHE A 20 -2.24 7.19 16.61
N CYS A 21 -2.06 5.91 16.87
CA CYS A 21 -2.87 4.85 16.30
C CYS A 21 -3.95 4.47 17.31
N VAL A 22 -5.22 4.75 17.02
CA VAL A 22 -6.34 4.29 17.83
C VAL A 22 -6.87 3.04 17.15
N LEU A 23 -6.61 1.88 17.75
CA LEU A 23 -7.22 0.62 17.35
C LEU A 23 -8.54 0.45 18.08
N LEU A 24 -9.62 0.26 17.36
CA LEU A 24 -10.94 -0.07 17.90
C LEU A 24 -11.10 -1.59 18.00
N GLU A 25 -11.80 -1.99 19.05
CA GLU A 25 -11.94 -3.37 19.54
C GLU A 25 -12.57 -4.36 18.54
N TRP A 26 -12.19 -5.61 18.69
CA TRP A 26 -12.67 -6.88 18.14
C TRP A 26 -14.09 -6.90 17.55
N GLY A 27 -14.13 -7.09 16.25
CA GLY A 27 -15.28 -7.45 15.43
C GLY A 27 -14.75 -7.60 13.99
N ASP A 28 -15.44 -8.33 13.13
CA ASP A 28 -15.17 -8.46 11.69
C ASP A 28 -15.31 -7.10 10.95
N THR A 29 -14.65 -6.04 11.44
CA THR A 29 -14.72 -4.69 10.91
C THR A 29 -13.37 -4.31 10.28
N MET A 30 -13.44 -3.67 9.13
CA MET A 30 -12.29 -3.13 8.42
C MET A 30 -11.46 -2.20 9.31
N GLU A 31 -10.14 -2.34 9.28
CA GLU A 31 -9.23 -1.45 10.01
C GLU A 31 -9.24 -0.01 9.44
N LEU A 32 -9.36 0.97 10.33
CA LEU A 32 -9.22 2.38 10.01
C LEU A 32 -7.89 2.93 10.54
N VAL A 33 -6.94 3.19 9.66
CA VAL A 33 -5.67 3.83 9.98
C VAL A 33 -5.84 5.35 9.93
N VAL A 34 -5.70 6.02 11.07
CA VAL A 34 -5.76 7.49 11.14
C VAL A 34 -4.37 8.05 10.95
N CYS A 35 -4.13 8.64 9.78
CA CYS A 35 -2.84 9.20 9.42
C CYS A 35 -2.63 10.60 10.01
N GLU A 36 -1.35 10.97 10.20
CA GLU A 36 -0.98 12.32 10.54
C GLU A 36 -1.36 13.32 9.44
N HIS A 37 -1.61 14.56 9.87
CA HIS A 37 -1.95 15.65 8.98
C HIS A 37 -0.75 16.08 8.12
N VAL A 38 -0.94 16.14 6.81
CA VAL A 38 0.05 16.68 5.87
C VAL A 38 -0.21 18.18 5.69
N ASP A 39 0.62 19.01 6.29
CA ASP A 39 0.51 20.48 6.22
C ASP A 39 1.14 21.03 4.92
N ALA A 40 0.56 20.66 3.78
CA ALA A 40 1.05 21.00 2.45
C ALA A 40 -0.08 21.42 1.52
N PRO A 41 0.20 22.20 0.47
CA PRO A 41 -0.78 22.52 -0.55
C PRO A 41 -1.19 21.33 -1.40
N GLU A 42 -0.37 20.29 -1.46
CA GLU A 42 -0.58 19.04 -2.17
C GLU A 42 0.23 17.93 -1.51
N CYS A 43 -0.37 16.76 -1.32
CA CYS A 43 0.33 15.54 -0.90
C CYS A 43 0.52 14.63 -2.10
N ARG A 44 1.73 14.11 -2.30
CA ARG A 44 2.06 13.08 -3.29
C ARG A 44 2.06 11.73 -2.62
N LEU A 45 0.97 10.98 -2.81
CA LEU A 45 0.79 9.66 -2.23
C LEU A 45 1.29 8.58 -3.18
N TRP A 46 2.29 7.83 -2.73
CA TRP A 46 2.89 6.70 -3.42
C TRP A 46 2.27 5.39 -2.92
N GLY A 47 1.98 4.48 -3.86
CA GLY A 47 1.71 3.08 -3.54
C GLY A 47 2.92 2.24 -3.95
N ILE A 48 3.67 1.73 -3.01
CA ILE A 48 4.79 0.82 -3.26
C ILE A 48 4.36 -0.61 -2.96
N SER A 49 4.55 -1.50 -3.92
CA SER A 49 4.22 -2.92 -3.77
C SER A 49 5.04 -3.79 -4.72
N ASP A 50 4.88 -5.10 -4.61
CA ASP A 50 5.43 -6.08 -5.55
C ASP A 50 6.92 -5.84 -5.84
N VAL A 51 7.68 -5.49 -4.79
CA VAL A 51 9.13 -5.29 -4.85
C VAL A 51 9.82 -6.63 -5.01
N HIS A 52 9.33 -7.64 -4.25
CA HIS A 52 9.89 -8.98 -4.22
C HIS A 52 11.40 -8.98 -3.99
N LEU A 53 11.86 -8.20 -3.00
CA LEU A 53 13.28 -8.15 -2.65
C LEU A 53 13.81 -9.56 -2.40
N GLY A 54 14.92 -9.89 -3.04
CA GLY A 54 15.49 -11.24 -3.05
C GLY A 54 15.14 -12.06 -4.27
N SER A 55 14.19 -11.64 -5.10
CA SER A 55 13.97 -12.21 -6.43
C SER A 55 15.10 -11.80 -7.37
N PRO A 56 15.66 -12.70 -8.20
CA PRO A 56 16.64 -12.34 -9.25
C PRO A 56 16.05 -11.41 -10.32
N ASP A 57 14.73 -11.26 -10.36
CA ASP A 57 14.02 -10.43 -11.30
C ASP A 57 13.62 -9.07 -10.70
N CYS A 58 13.96 -8.80 -9.43
CA CYS A 58 13.73 -7.52 -8.74
C CYS A 58 14.60 -6.42 -9.37
N ASP A 59 13.99 -5.29 -9.67
CA ASP A 59 14.67 -4.06 -10.07
C ASP A 59 14.98 -3.22 -8.82
N GLU A 60 16.02 -3.63 -8.12
CA GLU A 60 16.41 -3.04 -6.84
C GLU A 60 16.89 -1.58 -7.02
N ASP A 61 17.58 -1.28 -8.13
CA ASP A 61 18.03 0.08 -8.44
C ASP A 61 16.85 1.04 -8.60
N MET A 62 15.84 0.64 -9.37
CA MET A 62 14.62 1.42 -9.55
C MET A 62 13.85 1.62 -8.24
N PHE A 63 13.81 0.61 -7.37
CA PHE A 63 13.20 0.74 -6.05
C PHE A 63 13.93 1.78 -5.19
N LEU A 64 15.26 1.74 -5.18
CA LEU A 64 16.08 2.69 -4.43
C LEU A 64 16.00 4.12 -4.97
N GLU A 65 15.84 4.30 -6.29
CA GLU A 65 15.58 5.61 -6.90
C GLU A 65 14.25 6.20 -6.43
N ASP A 66 13.20 5.38 -6.34
CA ASP A 66 11.91 5.82 -5.81
C ASP A 66 11.99 6.16 -4.31
N ILE A 67 12.70 5.35 -3.51
CA ILE A 67 12.95 5.64 -2.09
C ILE A 67 13.67 6.99 -1.94
N ALA A 68 14.68 7.25 -2.77
CA ALA A 68 15.38 8.54 -2.75
C ALA A 68 14.45 9.70 -3.12
N THR A 69 13.62 9.53 -4.15
CA THR A 69 12.62 10.54 -4.56
C THR A 69 11.64 10.84 -3.45
N ILE A 70 11.10 9.80 -2.77
CA ILE A 70 10.18 9.96 -1.64
C ILE A 70 10.89 10.64 -0.47
N ARG A 71 12.14 10.26 -0.17
CA ARG A 71 12.91 10.86 0.92
C ARG A 71 13.08 12.38 0.72
N ASP A 72 13.42 12.79 -0.49
CA ASP A 72 13.78 14.17 -0.82
C ASP A 72 12.55 15.07 -1.04
N ASP A 73 11.36 14.49 -1.18
CA ASP A 73 10.09 15.20 -1.31
C ASP A 73 9.38 15.34 0.06
N PRO A 74 9.35 16.54 0.70
CA PRO A 74 8.76 16.73 2.02
C PRO A 74 7.26 16.41 2.08
N ASP A 75 6.56 16.54 0.96
CA ASP A 75 5.12 16.37 0.86
C ASP A 75 4.72 14.97 0.36
N ALA A 76 5.69 14.09 0.14
CA ALA A 76 5.43 12.69 -0.19
C ALA A 76 4.96 11.91 1.03
N ARG A 77 4.01 10.99 0.79
CA ARG A 77 3.62 9.92 1.71
C ARG A 77 3.55 8.61 0.95
N VAL A 78 3.69 7.50 1.65
CA VAL A 78 3.71 6.18 1.03
C VAL A 78 2.87 5.18 1.80
N ILE A 79 2.13 4.35 1.08
CA ILE A 79 1.53 3.12 1.59
C ILE A 79 2.29 1.96 0.94
N LEU A 80 2.79 1.06 1.78
CA LEU A 80 3.45 -0.16 1.34
C LEU A 80 2.38 -1.24 1.17
N ASN A 81 2.07 -1.62 -0.08
CA ASN A 81 0.87 -2.40 -0.41
C ASN A 81 1.18 -3.87 -0.78
N GLY A 82 2.00 -4.51 0.04
CA GLY A 82 2.28 -5.93 0.00
C GLY A 82 3.37 -6.39 -0.99
N ASP A 83 3.77 -7.64 -0.82
CA ASP A 83 4.80 -8.32 -1.59
C ASP A 83 6.14 -7.57 -1.65
N LEU A 84 6.56 -7.03 -0.48
CA LEU A 84 7.86 -6.34 -0.36
C LEU A 84 9.01 -7.33 -0.46
N LEU A 85 8.83 -8.55 0.04
CA LEU A 85 9.83 -9.61 0.08
C LEU A 85 9.49 -10.72 -0.92
N GLN A 86 10.51 -11.36 -1.49
CA GLN A 86 10.32 -12.60 -2.26
C GLN A 86 9.98 -13.77 -1.34
N TYR A 87 10.70 -13.90 -0.28
CA TYR A 87 10.52 -14.82 0.83
C TYR A 87 10.16 -16.25 0.42
N ASP A 88 10.85 -16.81 -0.59
CA ASP A 88 10.63 -18.19 -1.00
C ASP A 88 11.07 -19.17 0.09
N THR A 89 10.19 -20.09 0.44
CA THR A 89 10.40 -21.16 1.41
C THR A 89 10.31 -22.52 0.71
N LYS A 90 10.65 -23.61 1.37
CA LYS A 90 10.50 -24.97 0.84
C LYS A 90 9.05 -25.33 0.49
N LYS A 91 8.08 -24.59 1.04
CA LYS A 91 6.64 -24.80 0.80
C LYS A 91 6.07 -23.89 -0.30
N SER A 92 6.82 -22.84 -0.71
CA SER A 92 6.38 -21.94 -1.78
C SER A 92 6.61 -22.55 -3.17
N LYS A 93 5.94 -21.96 -4.17
CA LYS A 93 6.11 -22.36 -5.59
C LYS A 93 7.40 -21.82 -6.21
N GLY A 94 8.07 -20.88 -5.53
CA GLY A 94 9.32 -20.29 -5.96
C GLY A 94 10.51 -21.24 -5.79
N ASP A 95 11.62 -20.88 -6.41
CA ASP A 95 12.86 -21.64 -6.33
C ASP A 95 13.77 -21.03 -5.25
N VAL A 96 13.73 -21.64 -4.06
CA VAL A 96 14.50 -21.23 -2.88
C VAL A 96 16.00 -21.04 -3.18
N TYR A 97 16.54 -21.86 -4.10
CA TYR A 97 17.98 -21.80 -4.44
C TYR A 97 18.34 -20.64 -5.36
N ARG A 98 17.38 -19.93 -5.90
CA ARG A 98 17.59 -18.79 -6.79
C ARG A 98 17.43 -17.44 -6.14
N GLN A 99 17.05 -17.40 -4.87
CA GLN A 99 16.97 -16.14 -4.15
C GLN A 99 18.36 -15.50 -4.03
N MET A 100 18.40 -14.18 -4.25
CA MET A 100 19.63 -13.39 -4.12
C MET A 100 20.07 -13.25 -2.66
N TYR A 101 19.10 -13.27 -1.73
CA TYR A 101 19.30 -13.16 -0.30
C TYR A 101 18.48 -14.21 0.44
N PRO A 102 18.98 -14.82 1.51
CA PRO A 102 18.18 -15.66 2.40
C PRO A 102 17.02 -14.87 3.03
N PRO A 103 15.87 -15.50 3.35
CA PRO A 103 14.69 -14.81 3.87
C PRO A 103 14.95 -13.83 5.02
N GLY A 104 15.68 -14.25 6.06
CA GLY A 104 16.02 -13.38 7.19
C GLY A 104 16.93 -12.19 6.82
N GLN A 105 17.70 -12.28 5.73
CA GLN A 105 18.49 -11.15 5.21
C GLN A 105 17.60 -10.19 4.41
N GLN A 106 16.63 -10.71 3.65
CA GLN A 106 15.67 -9.87 2.92
C GLN A 106 14.96 -8.90 3.86
N LYS A 107 14.51 -9.36 5.03
CA LYS A 107 13.86 -8.50 6.04
C LYS A 107 14.77 -7.34 6.50
N ARG A 108 16.03 -7.65 6.81
CA ARG A 108 16.99 -6.63 7.27
C ARG A 108 17.31 -5.60 6.20
N ILE A 109 17.54 -6.06 4.96
CA ILE A 109 17.79 -5.18 3.81
C ILE A 109 16.58 -4.28 3.55
N MET A 110 15.37 -4.84 3.52
CA MET A 110 14.14 -4.08 3.30
C MET A 110 13.94 -3.02 4.39
N ARG A 111 14.14 -3.37 5.66
CA ARG A 111 14.11 -2.39 6.76
C ARG A 111 15.11 -1.25 6.50
N ASP A 112 16.35 -1.58 6.15
CA ASP A 112 17.41 -0.59 5.95
C ASP A 112 17.10 0.34 4.77
N TYR A 113 16.48 -0.17 3.70
CA TYR A 113 16.03 0.62 2.56
C TYR A 113 14.85 1.54 2.91
N LEU A 114 13.95 1.10 3.76
CA LEU A 114 12.77 1.88 4.17
C LEU A 114 13.06 2.87 5.31
N MET A 115 14.10 2.65 6.09
CA MET A 115 14.45 3.50 7.24
C MET A 115 14.55 5.00 6.90
N PRO A 116 15.14 5.42 5.76
CA PRO A 116 15.24 6.83 5.39
C PRO A 116 13.89 7.53 5.15
N ILE A 117 12.82 6.77 4.93
CA ILE A 117 11.47 7.29 4.65
C ILE A 117 10.43 6.89 5.71
N LYS A 118 10.86 6.31 6.83
CA LYS A 118 9.94 5.74 7.84
C LYS A 118 8.84 6.70 8.28
N ASP A 119 9.17 7.99 8.47
CA ASP A 119 8.24 9.02 8.91
C ASP A 119 7.24 9.45 7.82
N LYS A 120 7.38 8.93 6.61
CA LYS A 120 6.47 9.13 5.47
C LYS A 120 5.59 7.93 5.19
N ILE A 121 5.88 6.79 5.83
CA ILE A 121 5.11 5.56 5.67
C ILE A 121 3.83 5.67 6.50
N LEU A 122 2.68 5.63 5.81
CA LEU A 122 1.37 5.68 6.45
C LEU A 122 0.97 4.32 7.03
N GLY A 123 1.47 3.24 6.44
CA GLY A 123 1.24 1.88 6.90
C GLY A 123 1.68 0.84 5.87
N ILE A 124 1.66 -0.42 6.28
CA ILE A 124 2.00 -1.60 5.48
C ILE A 124 0.78 -2.51 5.41
N ILE A 125 0.37 -2.88 4.20
CA ILE A 125 -0.60 -3.94 3.95
C ILE A 125 0.15 -5.24 3.68
N GLY A 126 -0.31 -6.35 4.21
CA GLY A 126 0.27 -7.66 3.95
C GLY A 126 0.07 -8.12 2.50
N GLY A 127 1.07 -8.81 1.94
CA GLY A 127 0.99 -9.45 0.64
C GLY A 127 1.14 -10.96 0.74
N ASN A 128 0.77 -11.69 -0.30
CA ASN A 128 0.79 -13.16 -0.24
C ASN A 128 2.21 -13.75 -0.17
N HIS A 129 3.26 -13.02 -0.53
CA HIS A 129 4.65 -13.39 -0.28
C HIS A 129 5.06 -13.05 1.15
N ASP A 130 4.59 -11.95 1.67
CA ASP A 130 4.88 -11.46 3.02
C ASP A 130 4.27 -12.36 4.11
N GLU A 131 3.21 -13.11 3.77
CA GLU A 131 2.55 -14.09 4.65
C GLU A 131 3.23 -15.46 4.68
N ARG A 132 4.28 -15.67 3.88
CA ARG A 132 4.99 -16.95 3.85
C ARG A 132 5.73 -17.15 5.16
N ARG A 133 5.36 -18.20 5.85
CA ARG A 133 5.86 -18.52 7.20
C ARG A 133 6.91 -19.63 7.14
N THR A 134 7.92 -19.51 7.98
CA THR A 134 8.86 -20.59 8.31
C THR A 134 8.59 -21.10 9.74
N GLU A 135 9.30 -22.14 10.16
CA GLU A 135 9.23 -22.59 11.58
C GLU A 135 9.84 -21.55 12.54
N GLU A 136 10.81 -20.75 12.04
CA GLU A 136 11.53 -19.76 12.81
C GLU A 136 10.93 -18.33 12.67
N ASP A 137 10.09 -18.11 11.67
CA ASP A 137 9.56 -16.79 11.34
C ASP A 137 8.10 -16.88 10.88
N ALA A 138 7.20 -16.56 11.79
CA ALA A 138 5.76 -16.63 11.56
C ALA A 138 5.18 -15.34 10.93
N THR A 139 5.87 -14.20 11.04
CA THR A 139 5.35 -12.89 10.69
C THR A 139 6.41 -11.97 10.09
N PRO A 140 7.00 -12.32 8.93
CA PRO A 140 8.16 -11.62 8.39
C PRO A 140 7.95 -10.13 8.11
N ILE A 141 6.76 -9.75 7.67
CA ILE A 141 6.45 -8.36 7.37
C ILE A 141 6.09 -7.54 8.62
N LEU A 142 5.49 -8.18 9.62
CA LEU A 142 5.20 -7.56 10.91
C LEU A 142 6.47 -7.09 11.61
N ASP A 143 7.54 -7.90 11.57
CA ASP A 143 8.84 -7.50 12.13
C ASP A 143 9.36 -6.20 11.48
N ILE A 144 9.17 -6.04 10.15
CA ILE A 144 9.57 -4.81 9.45
C ILE A 144 8.74 -3.63 9.94
N ALA A 145 7.42 -3.79 10.08
CA ALA A 145 6.53 -2.76 10.58
C ALA A 145 6.92 -2.33 12.01
N GLU A 146 7.20 -3.28 12.89
CA GLU A 146 7.66 -3.02 14.26
C GLU A 146 9.01 -2.27 14.29
N TRP A 147 9.98 -2.69 13.48
CA TRP A 147 11.29 -2.03 13.41
C TRP A 147 11.22 -0.60 12.89
N LEU A 148 10.28 -0.31 11.99
CA LEU A 148 10.04 1.02 11.45
C LEU A 148 9.12 1.86 12.35
N GLY A 149 8.37 1.22 13.25
CA GLY A 149 7.37 1.88 14.10
C GLY A 149 6.14 2.35 13.32
N VAL A 150 5.71 1.60 12.30
CA VAL A 150 4.58 1.94 11.42
C VAL A 150 3.44 0.93 11.58
N SER A 151 2.21 1.35 11.24
CA SER A 151 1.03 0.49 11.29
C SER A 151 1.17 -0.68 10.29
N TYR A 152 0.79 -1.87 10.73
CA TYR A 152 0.62 -3.05 9.88
C TYR A 152 -0.86 -3.44 9.83
N VAL A 153 -1.35 -3.73 8.63
CA VAL A 153 -2.71 -4.19 8.36
C VAL A 153 -2.61 -5.48 7.55
N GLU A 154 -3.26 -6.55 8.02
CA GLU A 154 -3.03 -7.91 7.49
C GLU A 154 -3.50 -8.05 6.03
N ASP A 155 -4.76 -7.73 5.73
CA ASP A 155 -5.38 -8.00 4.42
C ASP A 155 -5.79 -6.73 3.68
N GLU A 156 -6.54 -5.87 4.36
CA GLU A 156 -7.13 -4.66 3.78
C GLU A 156 -7.36 -3.58 4.83
N GLY A 157 -7.22 -2.33 4.45
CA GLY A 157 -7.40 -1.21 5.37
C GLY A 157 -7.88 0.07 4.71
N LEU A 158 -8.54 0.88 5.51
CA LEU A 158 -8.97 2.23 5.15
C LEU A 158 -8.07 3.25 5.82
N PHE A 159 -7.36 4.06 5.04
CA PHE A 159 -6.50 5.14 5.54
C PHE A 159 -7.24 6.47 5.48
N LYS A 160 -7.26 7.18 6.60
CA LYS A 160 -7.82 8.53 6.71
C LYS A 160 -6.67 9.54 6.74
N LEU A 161 -6.50 10.28 5.63
CA LEU A 161 -5.38 11.21 5.44
C LEU A 161 -5.86 12.66 5.34
N PRO A 162 -5.64 13.48 6.37
CA PRO A 162 -5.90 14.93 6.30
C PRO A 162 -4.78 15.64 5.54
N VAL A 163 -5.15 16.47 4.54
CA VAL A 163 -4.19 17.25 3.72
C VAL A 163 -4.64 18.72 3.67
N GLY A 164 -3.70 19.63 3.78
CA GLY A 164 -3.93 21.07 3.62
C GLY A 164 -3.34 21.93 4.72
N ARG A 165 -3.03 23.18 4.42
CA ARG A 165 -2.46 24.12 5.39
C ARG A 165 -3.46 24.54 6.45
N ARG A 166 -3.02 24.55 7.70
CA ARG A 166 -3.85 24.94 8.88
C ARG A 166 -4.18 26.44 8.99
N LEU A 167 -3.91 27.25 7.99
CA LEU A 167 -4.20 28.68 7.98
C LEU A 167 -5.73 28.92 8.00
N ASN A 168 -6.35 28.84 9.18
CA ASN A 168 -7.77 29.12 9.45
C ASN A 168 -8.81 28.26 8.70
N LYS A 169 -8.42 27.16 8.07
CA LYS A 169 -9.31 26.19 7.40
C LYS A 169 -9.07 24.79 7.89
N LYS A 170 -10.13 24.00 7.97
CA LYS A 170 -10.00 22.58 8.23
C LYS A 170 -9.33 21.90 7.02
N PRO A 171 -8.41 20.94 7.24
CA PRO A 171 -7.80 20.18 6.15
C PRO A 171 -8.86 19.39 5.38
N PHE A 172 -8.60 19.11 4.12
CA PHE A 172 -9.37 18.15 3.35
C PHE A 172 -9.00 16.74 3.82
N VAL A 173 -10.00 15.92 4.11
CA VAL A 173 -9.79 14.55 4.56
C VAL A 173 -10.04 13.63 3.37
N TYR A 174 -9.02 12.88 2.98
CA TYR A 174 -9.10 11.86 1.95
C TYR A 174 -9.14 10.49 2.59
N THR A 175 -9.89 9.58 1.98
CA THR A 175 -9.97 8.19 2.37
C THR A 175 -9.36 7.32 1.28
N ILE A 176 -8.42 6.46 1.65
CA ILE A 176 -7.72 5.57 0.75
C ILE A 176 -7.96 4.14 1.22
N TYR A 177 -8.67 3.36 0.44
CA TYR A 177 -8.82 1.94 0.67
C TYR A 177 -7.71 1.17 -0.03
N CYS A 178 -7.02 0.32 0.71
CA CYS A 178 -5.89 -0.46 0.22
C CYS A 178 -6.08 -1.94 0.52
N THR A 179 -5.76 -2.77 -0.46
CA THR A 179 -5.57 -4.22 -0.32
C THR A 179 -4.49 -4.67 -1.28
N HIS A 180 -3.74 -5.71 -0.94
CA HIS A 180 -2.76 -6.25 -1.89
C HIS A 180 -3.45 -6.85 -3.13
N GLY A 181 -4.59 -7.49 -2.94
CA GLY A 181 -5.36 -8.09 -4.02
C GLY A 181 -5.11 -9.59 -4.19
N TRP A 182 -5.92 -10.20 -5.07
CA TRP A 182 -6.02 -11.66 -5.18
C TRP A 182 -6.22 -12.17 -6.61
N THR A 183 -6.26 -11.29 -7.63
CA THR A 183 -6.66 -11.72 -8.98
C THR A 183 -5.50 -12.26 -9.80
N ASN A 184 -5.73 -13.38 -10.50
CA ASN A 184 -4.80 -13.98 -11.45
C ASN A 184 -5.17 -13.65 -12.92
N SER A 185 -5.99 -12.63 -13.17
CA SER A 185 -6.38 -12.25 -14.53
C SER A 185 -5.17 -11.85 -15.37
N ARG A 186 -5.08 -12.40 -16.59
CA ARG A 186 -4.02 -12.05 -17.55
C ARG A 186 -4.37 -10.83 -18.43
N PHE A 187 -5.63 -10.44 -18.45
CA PHE A 187 -6.16 -9.37 -19.29
C PHE A 187 -6.40 -8.09 -18.48
N ILE A 188 -6.10 -6.95 -19.09
CA ILE A 188 -6.33 -5.65 -18.47
C ILE A 188 -7.80 -5.48 -18.06
N GLY A 189 -8.76 -5.87 -18.89
CA GLY A 189 -10.19 -5.78 -18.56
C GLY A 189 -10.57 -6.53 -17.27
N GLY A 190 -10.03 -7.73 -17.05
CA GLY A 190 -10.26 -8.47 -15.81
C GLY A 190 -9.59 -7.84 -14.60
N LYS A 191 -8.39 -7.25 -14.78
CA LYS A 191 -7.69 -6.49 -13.73
C LYS A 191 -8.45 -5.22 -13.35
N SER A 192 -8.93 -4.48 -14.34
CA SER A 192 -9.74 -3.27 -14.13
C SER A 192 -11.07 -3.59 -13.43
N LEU A 193 -11.72 -4.68 -13.80
CA LEU A 193 -12.96 -5.10 -13.17
C LEU A 193 -12.75 -5.44 -11.68
N ASN A 194 -11.69 -6.16 -11.35
CA ASN A 194 -11.38 -6.48 -9.95
C ASN A 194 -11.05 -5.22 -9.14
N LEU A 195 -10.33 -4.30 -9.73
CA LEU A 195 -10.03 -3.00 -9.10
C LEU A 195 -11.32 -2.19 -8.90
N HIS A 196 -12.20 -2.14 -9.89
CA HIS A 196 -13.47 -1.41 -9.78
C HIS A 196 -14.39 -1.98 -8.68
N ARG A 197 -14.41 -3.31 -8.50
CA ARG A 197 -15.19 -3.97 -7.44
C ARG A 197 -14.83 -3.59 -6.02
N LEU A 198 -13.67 -2.99 -5.79
CA LEU A 198 -13.30 -2.52 -4.44
C LEU A 198 -14.30 -1.48 -3.90
N SER A 199 -14.97 -0.75 -4.78
CA SER A 199 -16.02 0.20 -4.39
C SER A 199 -17.33 -0.44 -3.91
N ASP A 200 -17.48 -1.74 -4.09
CA ASP A 200 -18.62 -2.50 -3.52
C ASP A 200 -18.37 -2.83 -2.04
N ILE A 201 -17.12 -2.72 -1.56
CA ILE A 201 -16.70 -3.05 -0.19
C ILE A 201 -16.91 -1.85 0.73
N VAL A 202 -16.34 -0.70 0.37
CA VAL A 202 -16.38 0.52 1.18
C VAL A 202 -16.37 1.75 0.29
N LEU A 203 -16.95 2.84 0.80
CA LEU A 203 -16.88 4.14 0.11
C LEU A 203 -15.56 4.84 0.44
N ALA A 204 -14.70 5.02 -0.56
CA ALA A 204 -13.43 5.72 -0.45
C ALA A 204 -13.19 6.69 -1.61
N ASP A 205 -12.26 7.61 -1.44
CA ASP A 205 -11.83 8.56 -2.49
C ASP A 205 -10.81 7.92 -3.45
N VAL A 206 -9.96 7.02 -2.93
CA VAL A 206 -8.96 6.27 -3.70
C VAL A 206 -9.03 4.81 -3.32
N TYR A 207 -9.03 3.95 -4.32
CA TYR A 207 -8.93 2.49 -4.19
C TYR A 207 -7.59 2.04 -4.75
N MET A 208 -6.79 1.37 -3.93
CA MET A 208 -5.44 0.94 -4.29
C MET A 208 -5.33 -0.57 -4.22
N ILE A 209 -4.89 -1.21 -5.30
CA ILE A 209 -4.63 -2.64 -5.40
C ILE A 209 -3.25 -2.89 -6.01
N SER A 210 -2.71 -4.07 -5.80
CA SER A 210 -1.39 -4.51 -6.27
C SER A 210 -1.44 -5.92 -6.91
N HIS A 211 -0.48 -6.79 -6.63
CA HIS A 211 -0.45 -8.21 -6.97
C HIS A 211 -0.38 -8.54 -8.48
N THR A 212 -1.02 -7.76 -9.32
CA THR A 212 -1.10 -8.06 -10.76
C THR A 212 0.07 -7.55 -11.57
N HIS A 213 1.01 -6.83 -10.95
CA HIS A 213 2.18 -6.21 -11.56
C HIS A 213 1.86 -5.35 -12.79
N THR A 214 0.67 -4.77 -12.84
CA THR A 214 0.22 -3.99 -14.00
C THR A 214 -0.22 -2.62 -13.53
N PRO A 215 0.57 -1.57 -13.78
CA PRO A 215 0.17 -0.22 -13.41
C PRO A 215 -1.08 0.17 -14.19
N LEU A 216 -2.06 0.72 -13.47
CA LEU A 216 -3.33 1.14 -14.03
C LEU A 216 -3.91 2.23 -13.15
N ALA A 217 -4.46 3.28 -13.75
CA ALA A 217 -5.23 4.28 -13.03
C ALA A 217 -6.38 4.77 -13.89
N PHE A 218 -7.56 4.92 -13.27
CA PHE A 218 -8.72 5.53 -13.93
C PHE A 218 -9.65 6.19 -12.90
N PRO A 219 -10.30 7.29 -13.24
CA PRO A 219 -11.33 7.91 -12.42
C PRO A 219 -12.71 7.27 -12.68
N ASP A 220 -13.59 7.47 -11.71
CA ASP A 220 -15.02 7.24 -11.82
C ASP A 220 -15.76 8.33 -11.06
N SER A 221 -16.97 8.72 -11.48
CA SER A 221 -17.79 9.70 -10.79
C SER A 221 -19.04 9.06 -10.20
N PHE A 222 -19.47 9.59 -9.06
CA PHE A 222 -20.68 9.15 -8.37
C PHE A 222 -21.34 10.31 -7.65
N TYR A 223 -22.65 10.18 -7.42
CA TYR A 223 -23.43 11.18 -6.72
C TYR A 223 -23.52 10.90 -5.22
N VAL A 224 -23.28 11.93 -4.41
CA VAL A 224 -23.43 11.88 -2.95
C VAL A 224 -24.51 12.87 -2.53
N PRO A 225 -25.61 12.43 -1.90
CA PRO A 225 -26.59 13.33 -1.36
C PRO A 225 -26.06 14.07 -0.12
N ASP A 226 -26.13 15.38 -0.14
CA ASP A 226 -25.95 16.25 1.03
C ASP A 226 -27.32 16.63 1.57
N LEU A 227 -27.86 15.79 2.43
CA LEU A 227 -29.20 15.96 2.98
C LEU A 227 -29.31 17.20 3.87
N ARG A 228 -28.21 17.68 4.44
CA ARG A 228 -28.21 18.89 5.28
C ARG A 228 -28.42 20.14 4.46
N ASN A 229 -27.86 20.21 3.25
CA ASN A 229 -27.92 21.36 2.37
C ASN A 229 -28.93 21.14 1.20
N ASN A 230 -29.68 20.05 1.20
CA ASN A 230 -30.68 19.69 0.20
C ASN A 230 -30.13 19.74 -1.23
N LYS A 231 -28.95 19.16 -1.47
CA LYS A 231 -28.30 19.09 -2.77
C LYS A 231 -27.68 17.71 -3.01
N VAL A 232 -27.31 17.46 -4.24
CA VAL A 232 -26.53 16.29 -4.65
C VAL A 232 -25.20 16.79 -5.21
N ASP A 233 -24.11 16.32 -4.65
CA ASP A 233 -22.76 16.65 -5.12
C ASP A 233 -22.23 15.50 -5.98
N GLU A 234 -21.65 15.83 -7.12
CA GLU A 234 -20.83 14.89 -7.90
C GLU A 234 -19.44 14.81 -7.26
N ARG A 235 -18.94 13.59 -7.09
CA ARG A 235 -17.60 13.33 -6.57
C ARG A 235 -16.85 12.38 -7.48
N LEU A 236 -15.54 12.64 -7.64
CA LEU A 236 -14.60 11.74 -8.28
C LEU A 236 -13.99 10.82 -7.25
N ARG A 237 -13.76 9.59 -7.65
CA ARG A 237 -12.94 8.60 -6.99
C ARG A 237 -11.94 8.02 -8.00
N TYR A 238 -10.81 7.54 -7.50
CA TYR A 238 -9.78 6.98 -8.35
C TYR A 238 -9.48 5.54 -7.98
N TYR A 239 -9.27 4.75 -9.00
CA TYR A 239 -8.84 3.35 -8.90
C TYR A 239 -7.42 3.25 -9.39
N VAL A 240 -6.54 2.70 -8.56
CA VAL A 240 -5.09 2.67 -8.79
C VAL A 240 -4.56 1.26 -8.57
N ASN A 241 -3.88 0.71 -9.56
CA ASN A 241 -3.03 -0.45 -9.39
C ASN A 241 -1.57 0.03 -9.40
N THR A 242 -0.84 -0.27 -8.35
CA THR A 242 0.46 0.33 -8.03
C THR A 242 1.59 -0.04 -9.00
N GLY A 243 1.43 -1.15 -9.74
CA GLY A 243 2.51 -1.66 -10.59
C GLY A 243 3.42 -2.63 -9.84
N SER A 244 4.71 -2.70 -10.21
CA SER A 244 5.66 -3.65 -9.64
C SER A 244 7.10 -3.23 -9.95
N TYR A 245 8.04 -3.72 -9.17
CA TYR A 245 9.50 -3.62 -9.42
C TYR A 245 10.06 -4.91 -10.03
N GLN A 246 9.20 -5.80 -10.55
CA GLN A 246 9.62 -7.05 -11.16
C GLN A 246 9.86 -6.91 -12.67
N ARG A 247 11.09 -7.13 -13.11
CA ARG A 247 11.44 -7.28 -14.53
C ARG A 247 10.86 -8.59 -15.10
N ARG A 248 10.67 -8.65 -16.40
CA ARG A 248 10.21 -9.88 -17.05
C ARG A 248 11.31 -10.94 -17.08
N GLY A 249 11.52 -11.63 -15.98
CA GLY A 249 12.50 -12.69 -15.86
C GLY A 249 12.02 -14.07 -16.32
N ARG A 250 12.64 -15.12 -15.78
CA ARG A 250 12.42 -16.50 -16.23
C ARG A 250 10.98 -16.98 -15.96
N TYR A 251 10.45 -16.72 -14.75
CA TYR A 251 9.12 -17.21 -14.37
C TYR A 251 8.02 -16.57 -15.23
N PRO A 252 7.92 -15.24 -15.39
CA PRO A 252 6.96 -14.65 -16.30
C PRO A 252 7.11 -15.13 -17.75
N LYS A 253 8.34 -15.35 -18.23
CA LYS A 253 8.57 -15.89 -19.57
C LYS A 253 8.02 -17.31 -19.72
N SER A 254 8.27 -18.18 -18.75
CA SER A 254 7.78 -19.60 -18.77
C SER A 254 6.26 -19.70 -18.70
N LYS A 255 5.57 -18.67 -18.18
CA LYS A 255 4.12 -18.58 -18.11
C LYS A 255 3.49 -17.80 -19.26
N GLY A 256 4.28 -17.31 -20.21
CA GLY A 256 3.79 -16.50 -21.33
C GLY A 256 3.20 -15.16 -20.91
N LEU A 257 3.63 -14.63 -19.76
CA LEU A 257 3.17 -13.32 -19.29
C LEU A 257 3.82 -12.21 -20.09
N ARG A 258 3.08 -11.10 -20.26
CA ARG A 258 3.60 -9.88 -20.93
C ARG A 258 4.68 -9.23 -20.06
N PRO A 259 5.61 -8.44 -20.67
CA PRO A 259 6.39 -7.49 -19.89
C PRO A 259 5.47 -6.55 -19.13
N ALA A 260 5.76 -6.28 -17.87
CA ALA A 260 5.10 -5.22 -17.11
C ALA A 260 5.70 -3.86 -17.50
N ALA A 261 4.88 -2.83 -17.55
CA ALA A 261 5.40 -1.47 -17.57
C ALA A 261 5.95 -1.16 -16.17
N LEU A 262 7.20 -0.73 -16.10
CA LEU A 262 7.87 -0.39 -14.84
C LEU A 262 7.59 1.11 -14.53
N VAL A 263 6.33 1.44 -14.29
CA VAL A 263 5.87 2.76 -13.89
C VAL A 263 5.00 2.65 -12.64
N ARG A 264 4.96 3.69 -11.84
CA ARG A 264 4.18 3.75 -10.60
C ARG A 264 3.24 4.93 -10.66
N PRO A 265 1.92 4.69 -10.58
CA PRO A 265 0.95 5.76 -10.44
C PRO A 265 1.16 6.49 -9.11
N ILE A 266 1.22 7.82 -9.14
CA ILE A 266 1.33 8.70 -7.99
C ILE A 266 0.02 9.47 -7.85
N VAL A 267 -0.62 9.38 -6.69
CA VAL A 267 -1.88 10.07 -6.41
C VAL A 267 -1.56 11.45 -5.81
N LEU A 268 -2.06 12.50 -6.43
CA LEU A 268 -1.93 13.88 -5.98
C LEU A 268 -3.22 14.27 -5.24
N LEU A 269 -3.08 14.58 -3.95
CA LEU A 269 -4.17 14.98 -3.08
C LEU A 269 -4.04 16.47 -2.75
N SER A 270 -4.95 17.30 -3.26
CA SER A 270 -4.88 18.74 -3.05
C SER A 270 -5.23 19.13 -1.62
N GLY A 271 -4.44 20.00 -1.03
CA GLY A 271 -4.69 20.61 0.28
C GLY A 271 -5.37 21.99 0.22
N SER A 272 -5.66 22.51 -0.98
CA SER A 272 -6.31 23.79 -1.21
C SER A 272 -7.77 23.69 -1.65
N GLU A 273 -8.13 22.59 -2.30
CA GLU A 273 -9.47 22.26 -2.76
C GLU A 273 -9.67 20.72 -2.72
N ARG A 274 -10.91 20.23 -2.78
CA ARG A 274 -11.14 18.77 -2.85
C ARG A 274 -10.91 18.28 -4.28
N ARG A 275 -9.67 18.00 -4.59
CA ARG A 275 -9.25 17.50 -5.91
C ARG A 275 -8.25 16.37 -5.76
N ILE A 276 -8.41 15.36 -6.62
CA ILE A 276 -7.50 14.22 -6.75
C ILE A 276 -7.06 14.16 -8.21
N GLU A 277 -5.80 13.88 -8.44
CA GLU A 277 -5.23 13.58 -9.75
C GLU A 277 -4.33 12.36 -9.62
N VAL A 278 -4.12 11.63 -10.71
CA VAL A 278 -3.15 10.52 -10.76
C VAL A 278 -2.21 10.73 -11.93
N LYS A 279 -0.91 10.76 -11.64
CA LYS A 279 0.16 10.74 -12.64
C LYS A 279 0.64 9.30 -12.81
N VAL A 280 0.78 8.86 -14.07
CA VAL A 280 1.27 7.52 -14.44
C VAL A 280 2.54 7.63 -15.24
#